data_fc98e045b3d3afd7d1a7e46e7baab631
#
_entry.id   fc98e045b3d3afd7d1a7e46e7baab631
#
_cell.length_a   1.000
_cell.length_b   1.000
_cell.length_c   1.000
_cell.angle_alpha   90.00
_cell.angle_beta   90.00
_cell.angle_gamma   90.00
#
_symmetry.space_group_name_H-M   'P 1'
#
loop_
_entity.id
_entity.type
_entity.pdbx_description
1 polymer ?
#
loop_
_entity_poly.entity_id
_entity_poly.type
_entity_poly.pdbx_seq_one_letter_code
_entity_poly.pdbx_strand_id
1 'polypeptide(L)'
;MLISACGGPSETKKDTAQNNKPIEITDVTGRTVTLKKPAERVVLQWSGAGGPFFTISALMGKDTPKVIAGMDTSLQDYRADMWKHFTTEMPELAKIPVVGTIGDKTFNAEQVVALNPDVIFIPVDLKDQYESDAKPKMDAAGIQTIYIDYHAEKLESHQKSIEAIGKALGKEERAAEISKFYTDRVTRVLDRVSKINKPKPTVYIEVGMNGPEEFGNSFSGNYSWGALATMAGGDVITKDAVKKSSPINPEFVLEENPDIIMIMGSYWPKKPTSMRLGFEATEDSSQALLKAFTTERQG
;
A
#
# COMPACT_ATOMS: atom_id res chain seq x y z
N MET A 1 13.07 4.06 -76.00
CA MET A 1 13.41 3.25 -74.84
C MET A 1 13.45 4.17 -73.67
N LEU A 2 12.34 4.21 -72.93
CA LEU A 2 12.14 5.09 -71.70
C LEU A 2 12.23 4.20 -70.50
N ILE A 3 13.20 4.47 -69.62
CA ILE A 3 13.34 3.80 -68.34
C ILE A 3 12.77 4.75 -67.31
N SER A 4 11.64 4.35 -66.70
CA SER A 4 10.97 5.03 -65.56
C SER A 4 11.55 4.48 -64.25
N ALA A 5 12.16 5.33 -63.45
CA ALA A 5 12.62 4.98 -62.11
C ALA A 5 11.54 5.38 -61.09
N CYS A 6 10.92 4.38 -60.46
CA CYS A 6 10.03 4.57 -59.28
C CYS A 6 10.88 4.82 -58.04
N GLY A 7 10.85 6.03 -57.55
CA GLY A 7 11.28 6.34 -56.15
C GLY A 7 10.17 6.00 -55.19
N GLY A 8 10.40 5.02 -54.30
CA GLY A 8 9.52 4.73 -53.18
C GLY A 8 9.60 5.81 -52.06
N PRO A 9 8.55 6.00 -51.28
CA PRO A 9 8.57 7.00 -50.19
C PRO A 9 9.51 6.53 -49.07
N SER A 10 10.46 7.38 -48.75
CA SER A 10 11.35 7.24 -47.61
C SER A 10 10.50 7.35 -46.30
N GLU A 11 10.41 6.23 -45.57
CA GLU A 11 9.87 6.25 -44.23
C GLU A 11 10.78 7.12 -43.35
N THR A 12 10.33 8.31 -43.04
CA THR A 12 10.89 9.15 -41.98
C THR A 12 10.69 8.46 -40.65
N LYS A 13 11.74 7.83 -40.13
CA LYS A 13 11.81 7.46 -38.70
C LYS A 13 11.54 8.73 -37.89
N LYS A 14 10.40 8.76 -37.19
CA LYS A 14 10.19 9.74 -36.13
C LYS A 14 11.24 9.46 -35.06
N ASP A 15 12.31 10.21 -35.04
CA ASP A 15 13.16 10.37 -33.88
C ASP A 15 12.27 10.95 -32.79
N THR A 16 11.85 10.09 -31.86
CA THR A 16 11.32 10.51 -30.57
C THR A 16 12.49 11.13 -29.82
N ALA A 17 12.67 12.45 -29.96
CA ALA A 17 13.54 13.23 -29.11
C ALA A 17 13.07 12.98 -27.67
N GLN A 18 13.82 12.15 -26.93
CA GLN A 18 13.64 11.99 -25.49
C GLN A 18 13.75 13.39 -24.88
N ASN A 19 12.65 13.79 -24.25
CA ASN A 19 12.54 15.07 -23.57
C ASN A 19 13.49 15.00 -22.36
N ASN A 20 14.73 15.49 -22.53
CA ASN A 20 15.82 15.45 -21.54
C ASN A 20 15.58 16.39 -20.34
N LYS A 21 14.32 16.75 -20.05
CA LYS A 21 14.01 17.53 -18.86
C LYS A 21 14.02 16.60 -17.63
N PRO A 22 14.69 17.03 -16.55
CA PRO A 22 14.60 16.30 -15.29
C PRO A 22 13.13 16.13 -14.84
N ILE A 23 12.83 14.99 -14.25
CA ILE A 23 11.51 14.68 -13.71
C ILE A 23 11.48 15.15 -12.25
N GLU A 24 10.69 16.17 -11.97
CA GLU A 24 10.50 16.69 -10.62
C GLU A 24 9.27 16.00 -9.97
N ILE A 25 9.50 15.41 -8.81
CA ILE A 25 8.50 14.65 -8.05
C ILE A 25 8.37 15.27 -6.66
N THR A 26 7.21 15.80 -6.33
CA THR A 26 6.92 16.23 -4.96
C THR A 26 6.31 15.05 -4.21
N ASP A 27 6.99 14.59 -3.16
CA ASP A 27 6.50 13.49 -2.32
C ASP A 27 5.46 13.94 -1.28
N VAL A 28 4.90 13.01 -0.51
CA VAL A 28 3.86 13.31 0.49
C VAL A 28 4.33 14.22 1.62
N THR A 29 5.65 14.36 1.81
CA THR A 29 6.24 15.26 2.82
C THR A 29 6.47 16.68 2.28
N GLY A 30 6.19 16.90 0.99
CA GLY A 30 6.41 18.17 0.31
C GLY A 30 7.84 18.36 -0.21
N ARG A 31 8.71 17.36 -0.10
CA ARG A 31 10.06 17.41 -0.67
C ARG A 31 9.99 17.21 -2.18
N THR A 32 10.86 17.90 -2.90
CA THR A 32 11.07 17.65 -4.33
C THR A 32 12.26 16.71 -4.53
N VAL A 33 12.01 15.63 -5.26
CA VAL A 33 13.02 14.67 -5.72
C VAL A 33 13.16 14.82 -7.24
N THR A 34 14.39 14.82 -7.74
CA THR A 34 14.68 15.01 -9.17
C THR A 34 15.29 13.73 -9.75
N LEU A 35 14.65 13.16 -10.77
CA LEU A 35 15.19 12.05 -11.55
C LEU A 35 15.60 12.54 -12.93
N LYS A 36 16.72 12.02 -13.44
CA LYS A 36 17.20 12.32 -14.80
C LYS A 36 16.38 11.63 -15.90
N LYS A 37 15.81 10.49 -15.59
CA LYS A 37 14.95 9.67 -16.44
C LYS A 37 13.96 8.90 -15.56
N PRO A 38 12.89 8.31 -16.12
CA PRO A 38 12.04 7.39 -15.36
C PRO A 38 12.87 6.27 -14.73
N ALA A 39 12.51 5.91 -13.49
CA ALA A 39 13.16 4.84 -12.76
C ALA A 39 12.86 3.49 -13.43
N GLU A 40 13.90 2.72 -13.65
CA GLU A 40 13.84 1.37 -14.19
C GLU A 40 13.96 0.32 -13.09
N ARG A 41 14.51 0.71 -11.95
CA ARG A 41 14.77 -0.17 -10.81
C ARG A 41 14.33 0.50 -9.51
N VAL A 42 13.36 -0.08 -8.84
CA VAL A 42 12.85 0.47 -7.59
C VAL A 42 12.92 -0.55 -6.46
N VAL A 43 13.11 -0.07 -5.24
CA VAL A 43 12.99 -0.86 -4.01
C VAL A 43 11.77 -0.41 -3.24
N LEU A 44 11.04 -1.38 -2.68
CA LEU A 44 9.82 -1.14 -1.94
C LEU A 44 10.02 -1.46 -0.46
N GLN A 45 9.53 -0.56 0.38
CA GLN A 45 9.35 -0.80 1.81
C GLN A 45 7.91 -0.49 2.19
N TRP A 46 7.35 -1.35 3.01
CA TRP A 46 6.01 -1.16 3.52
C TRP A 46 5.87 -1.75 4.93
N SER A 47 4.85 -1.30 5.64
CA SER A 47 4.45 -1.81 6.94
C SER A 47 2.98 -2.23 6.84
N GLY A 48 2.71 -3.50 6.55
CA GLY A 48 1.35 -4.02 6.37
C GLY A 48 1.16 -4.80 5.05
N ALA A 49 0.02 -4.70 4.41
CA ALA A 49 -0.43 -5.61 3.36
C ALA A 49 -0.15 -5.12 1.92
N GLY A 50 1.06 -4.72 1.61
CA GLY A 50 1.50 -4.56 0.22
C GLY A 50 1.63 -3.15 -0.34
N GLY A 51 1.00 -2.11 0.25
CA GLY A 51 1.21 -0.69 -0.05
C GLY A 51 1.54 -0.32 -1.50
N PRO A 52 2.77 0.18 -1.75
CA PRO A 52 3.20 0.64 -3.08
C PRO A 52 3.21 -0.46 -4.14
N PHE A 53 3.33 -1.74 -3.73
CA PHE A 53 3.29 -2.86 -4.66
C PHE A 53 2.00 -2.87 -5.48
N PHE A 54 0.85 -2.61 -4.85
CA PHE A 54 -0.43 -2.58 -5.57
C PHE A 54 -0.50 -1.42 -6.57
N THR A 55 -0.01 -0.25 -6.20
CA THR A 55 0.06 0.90 -7.12
C THR A 55 0.95 0.60 -8.30
N ILE A 56 2.17 0.07 -8.07
CA ILE A 56 3.09 -0.29 -9.15
C ILE A 56 2.48 -1.38 -10.04
N SER A 57 1.84 -2.39 -9.46
CA SER A 57 1.16 -3.45 -10.23
C SER A 57 0.01 -2.90 -11.10
N ALA A 58 -0.74 -1.92 -10.60
CA ALA A 58 -1.79 -1.26 -11.36
C ALA A 58 -1.25 -0.37 -12.49
N LEU A 59 -0.03 0.20 -12.32
CA LEU A 59 0.65 1.02 -13.31
C LEU A 59 1.35 0.18 -14.40
N MET A 60 2.00 -0.91 -13.99
CA MET A 60 2.92 -1.68 -14.83
C MET A 60 2.29 -2.97 -15.37
N GLY A 61 1.20 -3.46 -14.78
CA GLY A 61 0.59 -4.73 -15.17
C GLY A 61 1.60 -5.89 -15.08
N LYS A 62 1.71 -6.69 -16.14
CA LYS A 62 2.64 -7.82 -16.20
C LYS A 62 4.13 -7.44 -16.25
N ASP A 63 4.44 -6.16 -16.41
CA ASP A 63 5.82 -5.65 -16.36
C ASP A 63 6.28 -5.31 -14.93
N THR A 64 5.42 -5.48 -13.92
CA THR A 64 5.74 -5.23 -12.51
C THR A 64 7.05 -5.87 -12.04
N PRO A 65 7.33 -7.17 -12.33
CA PRO A 65 8.58 -7.78 -11.89
C PRO A 65 9.84 -7.17 -12.50
N LYS A 66 9.71 -6.52 -13.67
CA LYS A 66 10.86 -5.93 -14.37
C LYS A 66 11.41 -4.69 -13.68
N VAL A 67 10.56 -3.97 -12.95
CA VAL A 67 10.94 -2.71 -12.32
C VAL A 67 11.28 -2.86 -10.84
N ILE A 68 10.80 -3.91 -10.14
CA ILE A 68 11.08 -4.12 -8.71
C ILE A 68 12.42 -4.83 -8.55
N ALA A 69 13.42 -4.09 -8.06
CA ALA A 69 14.76 -4.61 -7.79
C ALA A 69 14.88 -5.32 -6.44
N GLY A 70 14.04 -4.97 -5.47
CA GLY A 70 13.98 -5.57 -4.15
C GLY A 70 12.74 -5.11 -3.39
N MET A 71 12.27 -5.90 -2.44
CA MET A 71 11.12 -5.57 -1.61
C MET A 71 11.21 -6.24 -0.24
N ASP A 72 10.39 -5.79 0.69
CA ASP A 72 10.18 -6.47 1.97
C ASP A 72 9.25 -7.69 1.82
N THR A 73 8.98 -8.37 2.92
CA THR A 73 8.10 -9.55 2.98
C THR A 73 6.65 -9.23 3.35
N SER A 74 6.30 -7.95 3.48
CA SER A 74 5.00 -7.56 4.06
C SER A 74 3.80 -8.15 3.32
N LEU A 75 3.83 -8.19 1.98
CA LEU A 75 2.76 -8.81 1.20
C LEU A 75 2.67 -10.33 1.44
N GLN A 76 3.81 -11.00 1.59
CA GLN A 76 3.91 -12.44 1.84
C GLN A 76 3.41 -12.79 3.25
N ASP A 77 3.74 -11.97 4.23
CA ASP A 77 3.42 -12.22 5.64
C ASP A 77 1.96 -11.84 5.99
N TYR A 78 1.42 -10.79 5.38
CA TYR A 78 0.10 -10.25 5.71
C TYR A 78 -0.99 -10.59 4.70
N ARG A 79 -0.63 -10.92 3.45
CA ARG A 79 -1.56 -11.25 2.36
C ARG A 79 -0.98 -12.37 1.48
N ALA A 80 -0.65 -13.49 2.09
CA ALA A 80 -0.06 -14.63 1.38
C ALA A 80 -0.94 -15.17 0.24
N ASP A 81 -2.25 -15.06 0.37
CA ASP A 81 -3.23 -15.39 -0.67
C ASP A 81 -3.06 -14.51 -1.92
N MET A 82 -2.92 -13.20 -1.72
CA MET A 82 -2.65 -12.27 -2.84
C MET A 82 -1.25 -12.50 -3.42
N TRP A 83 -0.25 -12.70 -2.57
CA TRP A 83 1.11 -13.04 -3.05
C TRP A 83 1.10 -14.27 -3.94
N LYS A 84 0.42 -15.33 -3.52
CA LYS A 84 0.24 -16.54 -4.31
C LYS A 84 -0.44 -16.25 -5.65
N HIS A 85 -1.51 -15.44 -5.63
CA HIS A 85 -2.21 -15.04 -6.84
C HIS A 85 -1.29 -14.26 -7.80
N PHE A 86 -0.58 -13.24 -7.31
CA PHE A 86 0.36 -12.46 -8.11
C PHE A 86 1.50 -13.30 -8.66
N THR A 87 2.09 -14.23 -7.88
CA THR A 87 3.18 -15.08 -8.32
C THR A 87 2.75 -16.20 -9.27
N THR A 88 1.47 -16.56 -9.26
CA THR A 88 0.89 -17.45 -10.27
C THR A 88 0.83 -16.76 -11.63
N GLU A 89 0.41 -15.49 -11.66
CA GLU A 89 0.31 -14.69 -12.88
C GLU A 89 1.67 -14.12 -13.37
N MET A 90 2.59 -13.88 -12.43
CA MET A 90 3.91 -13.28 -12.64
C MET A 90 4.97 -14.04 -11.82
N PRO A 91 5.41 -15.24 -12.27
CA PRO A 91 6.33 -16.09 -11.49
C PRO A 91 7.68 -15.43 -11.15
N GLU A 92 8.09 -14.42 -11.93
CA GLU A 92 9.33 -13.67 -11.70
C GLU A 92 9.32 -12.91 -10.38
N LEU A 93 8.14 -12.56 -9.85
CA LEU A 93 8.00 -11.91 -8.54
C LEU A 93 8.62 -12.73 -7.40
N ALA A 94 8.52 -14.07 -7.48
CA ALA A 94 9.11 -14.95 -6.48
C ALA A 94 10.65 -14.93 -6.45
N LYS A 95 11.29 -14.34 -7.48
CA LYS A 95 12.75 -14.22 -7.60
C LYS A 95 13.27 -12.86 -7.14
N ILE A 96 12.38 -11.92 -6.81
CA ILE A 96 12.77 -10.59 -6.35
C ILE A 96 13.48 -10.72 -4.99
N PRO A 97 14.67 -10.12 -4.83
CA PRO A 97 15.40 -10.13 -3.57
C PRO A 97 14.60 -9.53 -2.42
N VAL A 98 14.58 -10.26 -1.29
CA VAL A 98 14.04 -9.74 -0.03
C VAL A 98 15.13 -8.91 0.65
N VAL A 99 14.85 -7.65 0.93
CA VAL A 99 15.81 -6.70 1.50
C VAL A 99 15.59 -6.42 3.00
N GLY A 100 14.72 -7.20 3.64
CA GLY A 100 14.30 -6.98 5.02
C GLY A 100 13.35 -5.79 5.17
N THR A 101 12.96 -5.48 6.40
CA THR A 101 12.02 -4.40 6.74
C THR A 101 12.64 -3.37 7.67
N ILE A 102 12.38 -2.09 7.43
CA ILE A 102 12.83 -1.00 8.30
C ILE A 102 12.15 -1.12 9.66
N GLY A 103 10.84 -1.39 9.68
CA GLY A 103 10.05 -1.50 10.91
C GLY A 103 10.61 -2.53 11.91
N ASP A 104 11.06 -3.68 11.43
CA ASP A 104 11.61 -4.77 12.24
C ASP A 104 13.14 -4.69 12.41
N LYS A 105 13.78 -3.63 11.91
CA LYS A 105 15.24 -3.43 11.93
C LYS A 105 16.03 -4.54 11.22
N THR A 106 15.41 -5.19 10.25
CA THR A 106 16.06 -6.23 9.42
C THR A 106 16.48 -5.70 8.05
N PHE A 107 16.19 -4.44 7.75
CA PHE A 107 16.52 -3.81 6.47
C PHE A 107 18.02 -3.84 6.19
N ASN A 108 18.39 -4.42 5.05
CA ASN A 108 19.77 -4.54 4.63
C ASN A 108 20.15 -3.46 3.62
N ALA A 109 20.64 -2.33 4.12
CA ALA A 109 21.04 -1.20 3.31
C ALA A 109 22.18 -1.51 2.32
N GLU A 110 23.09 -2.43 2.66
CA GLU A 110 24.20 -2.84 1.79
C GLU A 110 23.69 -3.66 0.60
N GLN A 111 22.76 -4.57 0.87
CA GLN A 111 22.08 -5.33 -0.18
C GLN A 111 21.33 -4.40 -1.13
N VAL A 112 20.62 -3.40 -0.60
CA VAL A 112 19.90 -2.42 -1.43
C VAL A 112 20.87 -1.64 -2.32
N VAL A 113 21.99 -1.17 -1.77
CA VAL A 113 23.04 -0.50 -2.56
C VAL A 113 23.58 -1.41 -3.67
N ALA A 114 23.82 -2.69 -3.36
CA ALA A 114 24.29 -3.68 -4.34
C ALA A 114 23.26 -3.96 -5.46
N LEU A 115 21.97 -3.83 -5.18
CA LEU A 115 20.91 -3.93 -6.18
C LEU A 115 20.85 -2.72 -7.12
N ASN A 116 21.53 -1.63 -6.79
CA ASN A 116 21.64 -0.39 -7.57
C ASN A 116 20.27 0.10 -8.09
N PRO A 117 19.31 0.39 -7.20
CA PRO A 117 18.03 0.96 -7.61
C PRO A 117 18.16 2.45 -7.90
N ASP A 118 17.29 2.96 -8.76
CA ASP A 118 17.14 4.40 -9.02
C ASP A 118 16.41 5.09 -7.86
N VAL A 119 15.40 4.40 -7.32
CA VAL A 119 14.48 4.93 -6.30
C VAL A 119 14.19 3.86 -5.23
N ILE A 120 14.05 4.32 -3.99
CA ILE A 120 13.42 3.57 -2.92
C ILE A 120 12.16 4.29 -2.45
N PHE A 121 11.02 3.57 -2.38
CA PHE A 121 9.76 4.08 -1.82
C PHE A 121 9.66 3.71 -0.35
N ILE A 122 9.46 4.72 0.49
CA ILE A 122 9.42 4.58 1.96
C ILE A 122 8.08 5.11 2.47
N PRO A 123 7.32 4.35 3.26
CA PRO A 123 6.14 4.88 3.92
C PRO A 123 6.52 5.94 4.94
N VAL A 124 5.76 7.03 4.99
CA VAL A 124 6.03 8.16 5.89
C VAL A 124 6.08 7.75 7.36
N ASP A 125 5.39 6.68 7.73
CA ASP A 125 5.40 6.11 9.08
C ASP A 125 6.79 5.61 9.53
N LEU A 126 7.61 5.19 8.57
CA LEU A 126 8.96 4.67 8.81
C LEU A 126 10.04 5.71 8.52
N LYS A 127 9.64 6.95 8.20
CA LYS A 127 10.57 8.01 7.78
C LYS A 127 11.68 8.24 8.80
N ASP A 128 11.32 8.49 10.06
CA ASP A 128 12.31 8.85 11.10
C ASP A 128 13.32 7.72 11.33
N GLN A 129 12.84 6.47 11.40
CA GLN A 129 13.71 5.31 11.54
C GLN A 129 14.59 5.11 10.31
N TYR A 130 14.03 5.25 9.11
CA TYR A 130 14.79 5.14 7.87
C TYR A 130 15.86 6.23 7.74
N GLU A 131 15.52 7.48 8.07
CA GLU A 131 16.47 8.61 8.01
C GLU A 131 17.63 8.45 8.99
N SER A 132 17.36 7.88 10.18
CA SER A 132 18.39 7.54 11.16
C SER A 132 19.32 6.40 10.70
N ASP A 133 18.72 5.32 10.20
CA ASP A 133 19.42 4.04 10.10
C ASP A 133 19.99 3.77 8.69
N ALA A 134 19.33 4.22 7.64
CA ALA A 134 19.65 3.79 6.28
C ALA A 134 19.81 4.92 5.25
N LYS A 135 19.09 6.03 5.40
CA LYS A 135 19.09 7.10 4.39
C LYS A 135 20.47 7.65 4.05
N PRO A 136 21.39 7.91 5.00
CA PRO A 136 22.73 8.41 4.65
C PRO A 136 23.48 7.48 3.70
N LYS A 137 23.29 6.15 3.82
CA LYS A 137 23.92 5.17 2.92
C LYS A 137 23.26 5.20 1.52
N MET A 138 21.95 5.37 1.45
CA MET A 138 21.22 5.50 0.18
C MET A 138 21.65 6.77 -0.56
N ASP A 139 21.72 7.91 0.15
CA ASP A 139 22.16 9.18 -0.41
C ASP A 139 23.60 9.11 -0.95
N ALA A 140 24.53 8.48 -0.21
CA ALA A 140 25.91 8.27 -0.63
C ALA A 140 26.01 7.40 -1.89
N ALA A 141 25.07 6.47 -2.10
CA ALA A 141 24.96 5.64 -3.30
C ALA A 141 24.20 6.32 -4.46
N GLY A 142 23.67 7.54 -4.26
CA GLY A 142 22.88 8.25 -5.27
C GLY A 142 21.46 7.74 -5.45
N ILE A 143 20.97 6.87 -4.56
CA ILE A 143 19.63 6.30 -4.61
C ILE A 143 18.63 7.34 -4.10
N GLN A 144 17.63 7.64 -4.93
CA GLN A 144 16.64 8.66 -4.58
C GLN A 144 15.55 8.06 -3.66
N THR A 145 15.21 8.79 -2.60
CA THR A 145 14.12 8.41 -1.67
C THR A 145 12.87 9.17 -1.97
N ILE A 146 11.74 8.48 -2.15
CA ILE A 146 10.40 9.07 -2.30
C ILE A 146 9.54 8.57 -1.15
N TYR A 147 8.99 9.50 -0.35
CA TYR A 147 8.05 9.16 0.72
C TYR A 147 6.64 9.07 0.17
N ILE A 148 5.92 8.05 0.64
CA ILE A 148 4.53 7.75 0.27
C ILE A 148 3.69 7.56 1.53
N ASP A 149 2.37 7.74 1.42
CA ASP A 149 1.44 7.56 2.54
C ASP A 149 0.11 6.98 2.06
N TYR A 150 -0.17 5.77 2.53
CA TYR A 150 -1.47 5.11 2.38
C TYR A 150 -2.12 4.80 3.73
N HIS A 151 -1.39 4.95 4.86
CA HIS A 151 -1.92 4.63 6.19
C HIS A 151 -2.78 5.74 6.80
N ALA A 152 -2.55 6.98 6.45
CA ALA A 152 -3.38 8.08 6.93
C ALA A 152 -4.80 8.05 6.34
N GLU A 153 -5.04 7.26 5.29
CA GLU A 153 -6.32 7.14 4.56
C GLU A 153 -6.89 8.49 4.13
N LYS A 154 -6.02 9.49 3.98
CA LYS A 154 -6.39 10.79 3.44
C LYS A 154 -6.37 10.75 1.93
N LEU A 155 -7.46 11.21 1.30
CA LEU A 155 -7.59 11.23 -0.15
C LEU A 155 -6.39 11.90 -0.83
N GLU A 156 -5.95 13.04 -0.30
CA GLU A 156 -4.79 13.77 -0.81
C GLU A 156 -3.48 12.99 -0.70
N SER A 157 -3.26 12.27 0.43
CA SER A 157 -2.06 11.44 0.61
C SER A 157 -2.00 10.30 -0.40
N HIS A 158 -3.14 9.65 -0.66
CA HIS A 158 -3.23 8.60 -1.67
C HIS A 158 -2.99 9.14 -3.08
N GLN A 159 -3.60 10.29 -3.43
CA GLN A 159 -3.38 10.93 -4.72
C GLN A 159 -1.90 11.27 -4.93
N LYS A 160 -1.28 11.96 -3.97
CA LYS A 160 0.15 12.32 -4.02
C LYS A 160 1.05 11.08 -4.15
N SER A 161 0.74 10.01 -3.43
CA SER A 161 1.52 8.77 -3.50
C SER A 161 1.41 8.11 -4.87
N ILE A 162 0.18 8.01 -5.43
CA ILE A 162 -0.05 7.45 -6.76
C ILE A 162 0.66 8.30 -7.83
N GLU A 163 0.55 9.63 -7.75
CA GLU A 163 1.20 10.56 -8.67
C GLU A 163 2.73 10.48 -8.59
N ALA A 164 3.29 10.43 -7.37
CA ALA A 164 4.73 10.32 -7.17
C ALA A 164 5.29 9.03 -7.76
N ILE A 165 4.62 7.88 -7.52
CA ILE A 165 5.01 6.60 -8.10
C ILE A 165 4.86 6.63 -9.63
N GLY A 166 3.75 7.19 -10.13
CA GLY A 166 3.50 7.33 -11.57
C GLY A 166 4.58 8.14 -12.28
N LYS A 167 4.94 9.32 -11.74
CA LYS A 167 6.02 10.17 -12.27
C LYS A 167 7.37 9.46 -12.20
N ALA A 168 7.65 8.79 -11.07
CA ALA A 168 8.91 8.06 -10.93
C ALA A 168 9.09 6.97 -12.00
N LEU A 169 8.00 6.31 -12.40
CA LEU A 169 8.01 5.23 -13.39
C LEU A 169 7.68 5.69 -14.82
N GLY A 170 7.46 6.99 -15.07
CA GLY A 170 7.04 7.49 -16.39
C GLY A 170 5.67 6.96 -16.82
N LYS A 171 4.73 6.86 -15.85
CA LYS A 171 3.37 6.35 -16.02
C LYS A 171 2.32 7.36 -15.55
N GLU A 172 2.55 8.64 -15.80
CA GLU A 172 1.74 9.75 -15.28
C GLU A 172 0.28 9.66 -15.72
N GLU A 173 0.04 9.34 -17.00
CA GLU A 173 -1.34 9.21 -17.52
C GLU A 173 -2.09 8.10 -16.79
N ARG A 174 -1.47 6.92 -16.66
CA ARG A 174 -2.08 5.79 -15.95
C ARG A 174 -2.26 6.09 -14.45
N ALA A 175 -1.33 6.78 -13.83
CA ALA A 175 -1.46 7.24 -12.45
C ALA A 175 -2.63 8.20 -12.27
N ALA A 176 -2.84 9.13 -13.21
CA ALA A 176 -3.97 10.03 -13.18
C ALA A 176 -5.32 9.29 -13.30
N GLU A 177 -5.42 8.27 -14.17
CA GLU A 177 -6.62 7.42 -14.27
C GLU A 177 -6.92 6.70 -12.96
N ILE A 178 -5.90 6.08 -12.33
CA ILE A 178 -6.06 5.35 -11.06
C ILE A 178 -6.42 6.31 -9.94
N SER A 179 -5.75 7.45 -9.85
CA SER A 179 -6.01 8.50 -8.88
C SER A 179 -7.45 9.02 -9.01
N LYS A 180 -7.90 9.29 -10.23
CA LYS A 180 -9.28 9.71 -10.49
C LYS A 180 -10.29 8.63 -10.10
N PHE A 181 -10.05 7.38 -10.48
CA PHE A 181 -10.93 6.26 -10.12
C PHE A 181 -11.10 6.14 -8.60
N TYR A 182 -10.00 6.21 -7.86
CA TYR A 182 -9.99 6.16 -6.40
C TYR A 182 -10.77 7.36 -5.82
N THR A 183 -10.43 8.57 -6.26
CA THR A 183 -11.06 9.82 -5.81
C THR A 183 -12.57 9.80 -6.00
N ASP A 184 -13.04 9.45 -7.20
CA ASP A 184 -14.47 9.41 -7.53
C ASP A 184 -15.22 8.43 -6.60
N ARG A 185 -14.59 7.31 -6.22
CA ARG A 185 -15.21 6.31 -5.32
C ARG A 185 -15.30 6.80 -3.89
N VAL A 186 -14.20 7.34 -3.36
CA VAL A 186 -14.15 7.88 -2.00
C VAL A 186 -15.09 9.08 -1.86
N THR A 187 -15.01 10.05 -2.76
CA THR A 187 -15.86 11.26 -2.75
C THR A 187 -17.34 10.89 -2.75
N ARG A 188 -17.74 9.91 -3.56
CA ARG A 188 -19.13 9.44 -3.60
C ARG A 188 -19.62 8.92 -2.24
N VAL A 189 -18.77 8.26 -1.45
CA VAL A 189 -19.10 7.81 -0.09
C VAL A 189 -19.20 9.02 0.84
N LEU A 190 -18.19 9.89 0.83
CA LEU A 190 -18.16 11.10 1.67
C LEU A 190 -19.37 11.99 1.44
N ASP A 191 -19.76 12.20 0.18
CA ASP A 191 -20.95 13.00 -0.19
C ASP A 191 -22.25 12.39 0.33
N ARG A 192 -22.33 11.06 0.39
CA ARG A 192 -23.50 10.39 0.98
C ARG A 192 -23.52 10.54 2.48
N VAL A 193 -22.39 10.27 3.13
CA VAL A 193 -22.25 10.36 4.59
C VAL A 193 -22.53 11.77 5.08
N SER A 194 -22.05 12.81 4.39
CA SER A 194 -22.25 14.21 4.76
C SER A 194 -23.72 14.64 4.79
N LYS A 195 -24.61 13.93 4.07
CA LYS A 195 -26.06 14.19 4.01
C LYS A 195 -26.87 13.45 5.05
N ILE A 196 -26.22 12.57 5.85
CA ILE A 196 -26.92 11.80 6.87
C ILE A 196 -27.04 12.66 8.13
N ASN A 197 -28.28 13.04 8.46
CA ASN A 197 -28.61 13.79 9.66
C ASN A 197 -29.15 12.84 10.74
N LYS A 198 -28.30 11.90 11.18
CA LYS A 198 -28.59 10.93 12.25
C LYS A 198 -27.36 10.80 13.15
N PRO A 199 -27.50 10.38 14.41
CA PRO A 199 -26.38 10.00 15.24
C PRO A 199 -25.50 8.97 14.50
N LYS A 200 -24.19 9.12 14.61
CA LYS A 200 -23.26 8.16 14.04
C LYS A 200 -23.26 6.89 14.90
N PRO A 201 -23.29 5.70 14.29
CA PRO A 201 -23.10 4.47 15.05
C PRO A 201 -21.69 4.43 15.65
N THR A 202 -21.58 3.96 16.89
CA THR A 202 -20.30 3.68 17.52
C THR A 202 -19.71 2.42 16.94
N VAL A 203 -18.39 2.43 16.64
CA VAL A 203 -17.72 1.34 15.94
C VAL A 203 -16.46 0.93 16.70
N TYR A 204 -16.37 -0.35 17.03
CA TYR A 204 -15.12 -1.00 17.42
C TYR A 204 -14.52 -1.74 16.24
N ILE A 205 -13.22 -1.60 16.03
CA ILE A 205 -12.51 -2.28 14.95
C ILE A 205 -11.37 -3.10 15.54
N GLU A 206 -11.24 -4.34 15.09
CA GLU A 206 -10.20 -5.23 15.56
C GLU A 206 -9.55 -6.01 14.42
N VAL A 207 -8.23 -6.14 14.47
CA VAL A 207 -7.49 -7.05 13.61
C VAL A 207 -7.61 -8.47 14.16
N GLY A 208 -8.39 -9.32 13.51
CA GLY A 208 -8.63 -10.71 13.92
C GLY A 208 -7.45 -11.66 13.67
N MET A 209 -6.21 -11.19 13.79
CA MET A 209 -5.00 -11.97 13.51
C MET A 209 -4.70 -12.99 14.62
N ASN A 210 -5.01 -12.66 15.86
CA ASN A 210 -4.69 -13.51 17.00
C ASN A 210 -5.73 -14.61 17.28
N GLY A 211 -6.84 -14.61 16.56
CA GLY A 211 -7.95 -15.53 16.79
C GLY A 211 -8.97 -15.01 17.82
N PRO A 212 -10.01 -15.79 18.12
CA PRO A 212 -11.11 -15.36 18.98
C PRO A 212 -10.74 -15.24 20.47
N GLU A 213 -9.70 -15.91 20.92
CA GLU A 213 -9.30 -15.93 22.34
C GLU A 213 -8.55 -14.67 22.79
N GLU A 214 -7.95 -13.94 21.83
CA GLU A 214 -7.15 -12.74 22.11
C GLU A 214 -7.70 -11.53 21.36
N PHE A 215 -7.76 -10.38 22.04
CA PHE A 215 -8.06 -9.12 21.39
C PHE A 215 -6.86 -8.66 20.56
N GLY A 216 -7.12 -8.34 19.29
CA GLY A 216 -6.10 -7.83 18.39
C GLY A 216 -5.94 -6.31 18.50
N ASN A 217 -5.13 -5.77 17.60
CA ASN A 217 -4.96 -4.33 17.50
C ASN A 217 -6.24 -3.65 17.02
N SER A 218 -6.64 -2.57 17.67
CA SER A 218 -7.60 -1.60 17.17
C SER A 218 -6.89 -0.36 16.60
N PHE A 219 -7.63 0.58 16.05
CA PHE A 219 -7.10 1.74 15.33
C PHE A 219 -7.70 3.05 15.85
N SER A 220 -6.90 4.14 15.78
CA SER A 220 -7.45 5.48 15.98
C SER A 220 -8.36 5.89 14.82
N GLY A 221 -9.24 6.85 15.03
CA GLY A 221 -10.19 7.31 14.02
C GLY A 221 -9.59 8.04 12.80
N ASN A 222 -8.28 8.26 12.78
CA ASN A 222 -7.56 8.97 11.71
C ASN A 222 -6.41 8.15 11.10
N TYR A 223 -6.38 6.84 11.36
CA TYR A 223 -5.32 5.95 10.90
C TYR A 223 -5.89 4.63 10.39
N SER A 224 -5.48 4.21 9.18
CA SER A 224 -5.81 2.93 8.57
C SER A 224 -7.33 2.62 8.62
N TRP A 225 -7.73 1.47 9.09
CA TRP A 225 -9.13 1.03 9.13
C TRP A 225 -10.03 1.91 10.01
N GLY A 226 -9.48 2.54 11.04
CA GLY A 226 -10.22 3.53 11.84
C GLY A 226 -10.60 4.76 11.02
N ALA A 227 -9.68 5.25 10.18
CA ALA A 227 -9.98 6.36 9.26
C ALA A 227 -11.04 5.96 8.23
N LEU A 228 -10.98 4.73 7.69
CA LEU A 228 -12.00 4.23 6.74
C LEU A 228 -13.38 4.15 7.39
N ALA A 229 -13.48 3.64 8.63
CA ALA A 229 -14.74 3.59 9.36
C ALA A 229 -15.29 5.01 9.64
N THR A 230 -14.42 5.94 10.03
CA THR A 230 -14.78 7.35 10.23
C THR A 230 -15.29 7.98 8.92
N MET A 231 -14.63 7.76 7.80
CA MET A 231 -15.07 8.25 6.48
C MET A 231 -16.39 7.60 6.03
N ALA A 232 -16.65 6.37 6.45
CA ALA A 232 -17.92 5.68 6.21
C ALA A 232 -19.07 6.16 7.14
N GLY A 233 -18.80 7.08 8.06
CA GLY A 233 -19.79 7.69 8.95
C GLY A 233 -19.87 7.07 10.35
N GLY A 234 -18.93 6.19 10.71
CA GLY A 234 -18.84 5.64 12.06
C GLY A 234 -18.19 6.59 13.07
N ASP A 235 -18.50 6.44 14.34
CA ASP A 235 -17.78 7.03 15.46
C ASP A 235 -16.93 5.93 16.10
N VAL A 236 -15.61 5.94 15.78
CA VAL A 236 -14.68 4.91 16.26
C VAL A 236 -14.41 5.09 17.74
N ILE A 237 -14.79 4.14 18.60
CA ILE A 237 -14.67 4.24 20.05
C ILE A 237 -13.21 4.38 20.52
N THR A 238 -12.26 3.87 19.76
CA THR A 238 -10.82 3.92 20.06
C THR A 238 -10.11 5.16 19.51
N LYS A 239 -10.86 6.13 18.96
CA LYS A 239 -10.32 7.33 18.29
C LYS A 239 -9.31 8.12 19.13
N ASP A 240 -9.55 8.21 20.45
CA ASP A 240 -8.73 8.92 21.41
C ASP A 240 -7.92 7.97 22.33
N ALA A 241 -8.24 6.68 22.34
CA ALA A 241 -7.58 5.67 23.16
C ALA A 241 -6.23 5.21 22.59
N VAL A 242 -6.04 5.28 21.28
CA VAL A 242 -4.80 4.88 20.61
C VAL A 242 -4.32 5.97 19.65
N LYS A 243 -2.99 6.13 19.52
CA LYS A 243 -2.40 7.12 18.60
C LYS A 243 -2.45 6.67 17.12
N LYS A 244 -2.21 5.41 16.86
CA LYS A 244 -2.25 4.78 15.54
C LYS A 244 -2.97 3.43 15.63
N SER A 245 -2.30 2.42 16.19
CA SER A 245 -2.82 1.07 16.38
C SER A 245 -2.19 0.42 17.60
N SER A 246 -3.00 -0.20 18.44
CA SER A 246 -2.54 -1.01 19.59
C SER A 246 -3.66 -1.96 20.05
N PRO A 247 -3.34 -3.01 20.82
CA PRO A 247 -4.35 -3.77 21.57
C PRO A 247 -5.12 -2.86 22.53
N ILE A 248 -6.38 -3.20 22.78
CA ILE A 248 -7.28 -2.49 23.68
C ILE A 248 -7.69 -3.44 24.81
N ASN A 249 -7.84 -2.89 26.02
CA ASN A 249 -8.42 -3.64 27.12
C ASN A 249 -9.87 -4.06 26.78
N PRO A 250 -10.22 -5.34 26.89
CA PRO A 250 -11.58 -5.82 26.65
C PRO A 250 -12.65 -5.09 27.47
N GLU A 251 -12.35 -4.74 28.73
CA GLU A 251 -13.28 -4.01 29.60
C GLU A 251 -13.68 -2.65 28.99
N PHE A 252 -12.74 -1.95 28.36
CA PHE A 252 -13.03 -0.70 27.64
C PHE A 252 -14.06 -0.92 26.54
N VAL A 253 -13.93 -2.01 25.77
CA VAL A 253 -14.87 -2.31 24.67
C VAL A 253 -16.27 -2.60 25.24
N LEU A 254 -16.34 -3.30 26.39
CA LEU A 254 -17.61 -3.60 27.07
C LEU A 254 -18.26 -2.33 27.65
N GLU A 255 -17.49 -1.42 28.23
CA GLU A 255 -17.99 -0.13 28.75
C GLU A 255 -18.52 0.76 27.64
N GLU A 256 -17.81 0.87 26.52
CA GLU A 256 -18.21 1.68 25.36
C GLU A 256 -19.42 1.08 24.64
N ASN A 257 -19.67 -0.22 24.78
CA ASN A 257 -20.82 -0.94 24.22
C ASN A 257 -21.12 -0.54 22.75
N PRO A 258 -20.21 -0.78 21.81
CA PRO A 258 -20.32 -0.27 20.45
C PRO A 258 -21.53 -0.87 19.70
N ASP A 259 -22.16 -0.03 18.85
CA ASP A 259 -23.25 -0.48 17.96
C ASP A 259 -22.77 -1.49 16.92
N ILE A 260 -21.49 -1.37 16.49
CA ILE A 260 -20.90 -2.19 15.42
C ILE A 260 -19.52 -2.68 15.87
N ILE A 261 -19.29 -3.98 15.71
CA ILE A 261 -17.97 -4.62 15.84
C ILE A 261 -17.51 -5.08 14.46
N MET A 262 -16.35 -4.58 14.03
CA MET A 262 -15.71 -4.96 12.76
C MET A 262 -14.50 -5.82 13.04
N ILE A 263 -14.55 -7.11 12.69
CA ILE A 263 -13.40 -8.01 12.75
C ILE A 263 -12.71 -8.06 11.41
N MET A 264 -11.49 -7.57 11.38
CA MET A 264 -10.66 -7.53 10.19
C MET A 264 -10.02 -8.89 9.93
N GLY A 265 -10.15 -9.37 8.70
CA GLY A 265 -9.56 -10.63 8.28
C GLY A 265 -8.52 -10.47 7.19
N SER A 266 -7.62 -11.45 7.11
CA SER A 266 -6.65 -11.61 6.04
C SER A 266 -6.22 -13.07 5.94
N TYR A 267 -5.24 -13.37 5.10
CA TYR A 267 -4.60 -14.68 5.05
C TYR A 267 -3.20 -14.58 5.66
N TRP A 268 -3.10 -14.89 6.96
CA TRP A 268 -1.83 -14.93 7.71
C TRP A 268 -1.34 -16.38 7.82
N PRO A 269 -0.28 -16.78 7.10
CA PRO A 269 0.12 -18.20 7.01
C PRO A 269 0.43 -18.87 8.35
N LYS A 270 0.97 -18.08 9.30
CA LYS A 270 1.41 -18.56 10.61
C LYS A 270 0.34 -18.41 11.71
N LYS A 271 -0.88 -18.05 11.36
CA LYS A 271 -1.98 -17.75 12.30
C LYS A 271 -3.23 -18.56 11.94
N PRO A 272 -3.29 -19.86 12.30
CA PRO A 272 -4.37 -20.74 11.84
C PRO A 272 -5.76 -20.38 12.40
N THR A 273 -5.83 -19.76 13.58
CA THR A 273 -7.07 -19.33 14.23
C THR A 273 -7.52 -17.91 13.87
N SER A 274 -6.71 -17.19 13.06
CA SER A 274 -7.03 -15.83 12.63
C SER A 274 -8.29 -15.77 11.78
N MET A 275 -8.97 -14.62 11.79
CA MET A 275 -10.08 -14.34 10.87
C MET A 275 -9.58 -14.39 9.43
N ARG A 276 -10.02 -15.39 8.67
CA ARG A 276 -9.59 -15.61 7.28
C ARG A 276 -10.56 -14.96 6.31
N LEU A 277 -10.01 -14.08 5.49
CA LEU A 277 -10.68 -13.47 4.34
C LEU A 277 -9.69 -13.42 3.17
N GLY A 278 -10.19 -13.48 1.95
CA GLY A 278 -9.40 -13.35 0.73
C GLY A 278 -9.56 -14.54 -0.22
N PHE A 279 -8.62 -14.70 -1.16
CA PHE A 279 -8.74 -15.68 -2.25
C PHE A 279 -8.71 -17.15 -1.82
N GLU A 280 -8.09 -17.46 -0.69
CA GLU A 280 -7.96 -18.82 -0.15
C GLU A 280 -8.99 -19.11 0.97
N ALA A 281 -9.88 -18.18 1.27
CA ALA A 281 -10.93 -18.36 2.26
C ALA A 281 -12.23 -18.85 1.59
N THR A 282 -12.90 -19.80 2.23
CA THR A 282 -14.27 -20.18 1.84
C THR A 282 -15.28 -19.44 2.71
N GLU A 283 -16.50 -19.26 2.21
CA GLU A 283 -17.58 -18.64 2.98
C GLU A 283 -17.81 -19.38 4.29
N ASP A 284 -17.92 -20.73 4.26
CA ASP A 284 -18.14 -21.56 5.44
C ASP A 284 -17.03 -21.38 6.48
N SER A 285 -15.76 -21.34 6.05
CA SER A 285 -14.63 -21.14 6.96
C SER A 285 -14.64 -19.75 7.60
N SER A 286 -14.97 -18.73 6.82
CA SER A 286 -15.05 -17.34 7.31
C SER A 286 -16.21 -17.16 8.29
N GLN A 287 -17.37 -17.75 8.00
CA GLN A 287 -18.55 -17.72 8.89
C GLN A 287 -18.29 -18.48 10.20
N ALA A 288 -17.65 -19.65 10.14
CA ALA A 288 -17.31 -20.42 11.34
C ALA A 288 -16.35 -19.63 12.26
N LEU A 289 -15.32 -18.99 11.67
CA LEU A 289 -14.40 -18.13 12.41
C LEU A 289 -15.12 -16.90 13.00
N LEU A 290 -15.95 -16.23 12.22
CA LEU A 290 -16.71 -15.08 12.72
C LEU A 290 -17.62 -15.48 13.89
N LYS A 291 -18.25 -16.65 13.80
CA LYS A 291 -19.05 -17.18 14.90
C LYS A 291 -18.20 -17.39 16.16
N ALA A 292 -16.99 -17.96 16.04
CA ALA A 292 -16.09 -18.12 17.18
C ALA A 292 -15.74 -16.76 17.83
N PHE A 293 -15.42 -15.74 17.02
CA PHE A 293 -15.20 -14.38 17.52
C PHE A 293 -16.38 -13.78 18.27
N THR A 294 -17.61 -14.19 17.97
CA THR A 294 -18.81 -13.65 18.62
C THR A 294 -19.30 -14.49 19.81
N THR A 295 -18.95 -15.78 19.90
CA THR A 295 -19.45 -16.69 20.93
C THR A 295 -18.43 -16.98 22.02
N GLU A 296 -17.14 -17.08 21.68
CA GLU A 296 -16.09 -17.47 22.65
C GLU A 296 -15.66 -16.30 23.54
N ARG A 297 -16.03 -15.06 23.18
CA ARG A 297 -15.75 -13.85 23.97
C ARG A 297 -16.86 -13.42 24.93
N GLN A 298 -17.87 -14.26 25.10
CA GLN A 298 -19.00 -13.99 26.03
C GLN A 298 -18.72 -14.43 27.47
N GLY A 299 -17.49 -14.86 27.78
CA GLY A 299 -17.06 -15.30 29.10
C GLY A 299 -16.51 -14.20 30.01
#